data_889f6d8d3ef94c445bcbe8b7b5e8ee2a
#
_entry.id   889f6d8d3ef94c445bcbe8b7b5e8ee2a
#
_cell.length_a   1.000
_cell.length_b   1.000
_cell.length_c   1.000
_cell.angle_alpha   90.00
_cell.angle_beta   90.00
_cell.angle_gamma   90.00
#
_symmetry.space_group_name_H-M   'P 1'
#
loop_
_entity.id
_entity.type
_entity.pdbx_description
1 polymer ?
#
loop_
_entity_poly.entity_id
_entity_poly.type
_entity_poly.pdbx_seq_one_letter_code
_entity_poly.pdbx_strand_id
1 'polypeptide(L)'
;MPLLCLPVLLLCVTGLAEGAIVSDGSCTFKNSTCAYKSGYAFLPWIVNTEGHYVSVDITRGMHGQKAVLLSPDLQPDEWSCLRLVYQITGLKFSLNPSMLSVFVRPEGESFDYLLWSSQEQSDGWLIGSVDLRNSTKKYKIMLEGILGADEKSSIAIHELKMTTGYCIECDFEGDHLCGYVNSWNPNVNWFVGGGNIRTSQAVMPNDHTLGNEIGHYMYVDSAYAKQYQEVAQLVSPLIINPISGCLSFYYRIHRESSNIFMVYTRDSHGSYEEIWKMDDVRQGEWNLAEVDLNALFPVEIVFEVAFNSIQAGYIAVDDISFSTEHCSEERGAVFNAHEAGCDFEHDLCKFHQDDKDLFGWSRVKVKPNAYRMGDHTTGLGYFMLANTRFSSQSGYVGRLYGPSLPGNMQYCLRFFYTLYGFSKMSDSLAVYIFEENQVVQEKIWSVQESPKGVWLQAEININKPMTCKVVFGSWCKSFWDCGLAALDDVSVNIGNCQIADRFLPPTPGKCTFEKDDCGFQQEWQRRGIWHRIRGATPTSYTGPRGDHTSGLSRLALLLH
;
A
#
# COMPACT_ATOMS: atom_id res chain seq x y z
N MET A 1 -31.92 -16.36 69.17
CA MET A 1 -32.47 -16.20 67.84
C MET A 1 -31.48 -15.33 67.03
N PRO A 2 -30.71 -15.88 66.13
CA PRO A 2 -29.85 -15.09 65.29
C PRO A 2 -30.51 -14.89 63.90
N LEU A 3 -30.50 -13.64 63.45
CA LEU A 3 -30.93 -13.24 62.11
C LEU A 3 -29.89 -13.68 61.09
N LEU A 4 -30.35 -14.44 60.10
CA LEU A 4 -29.58 -14.76 58.88
C LEU A 4 -29.59 -13.53 57.93
N CYS A 5 -28.40 -12.99 57.63
CA CYS A 5 -28.18 -12.13 56.50
C CYS A 5 -27.82 -12.97 55.27
N LEU A 6 -28.64 -12.96 54.23
CA LEU A 6 -28.32 -13.46 52.89
C LEU A 6 -27.49 -12.41 52.15
N PRO A 7 -26.40 -12.78 51.48
CA PRO A 7 -25.75 -11.86 50.52
C PRO A 7 -26.46 -11.92 49.18
N VAL A 8 -26.92 -10.75 48.72
CA VAL A 8 -27.39 -10.53 47.35
C VAL A 8 -26.19 -10.54 46.42
N LEU A 9 -26.08 -11.58 45.60
CA LEU A 9 -25.12 -11.62 44.50
C LEU A 9 -25.60 -10.66 43.41
N LEU A 10 -24.95 -9.51 43.28
CA LEU A 10 -25.07 -8.62 42.11
C LEU A 10 -24.31 -9.27 40.94
N LEU A 11 -25.02 -9.90 40.02
CA LEU A 11 -24.50 -10.31 38.72
C LEU A 11 -24.31 -9.01 37.88
N CYS A 12 -23.06 -8.51 37.84
CA CYS A 12 -22.65 -7.57 36.82
C CYS A 12 -22.59 -8.32 35.49
N VAL A 13 -23.64 -8.17 34.67
CA VAL A 13 -23.60 -8.51 33.26
C VAL A 13 -22.77 -7.41 32.58
N THR A 14 -21.48 -7.65 32.44
CA THR A 14 -20.65 -6.86 31.50
C THR A 14 -21.07 -7.25 30.10
N GLY A 15 -21.98 -6.48 29.52
CA GLY A 15 -22.22 -6.50 28.10
C GLY A 15 -20.91 -6.10 27.39
N LEU A 16 -20.21 -7.09 26.85
CA LEU A 16 -19.21 -6.88 25.84
C LEU A 16 -19.97 -6.26 24.65
N ALA A 17 -19.84 -4.96 24.46
CA ALA A 17 -20.18 -4.34 23.20
C ALA A 17 -19.25 -4.99 22.17
N GLU A 18 -19.78 -5.95 21.38
CA GLU A 18 -19.15 -6.37 20.14
C GLU A 18 -18.99 -5.10 19.30
N GLY A 19 -17.78 -4.58 19.22
CA GLY A 19 -17.44 -3.55 18.25
C GLY A 19 -17.86 -4.07 16.90
N ALA A 20 -18.84 -3.46 16.27
CA ALA A 20 -19.26 -3.78 14.93
C ALA A 20 -18.00 -3.70 14.04
N ILE A 21 -17.53 -4.84 13.53
CA ILE A 21 -16.47 -4.90 12.54
C ILE A 21 -17.03 -4.15 11.33
N VAL A 22 -16.51 -2.97 11.07
CA VAL A 22 -16.86 -2.20 9.87
C VAL A 22 -16.35 -3.00 8.69
N SER A 23 -17.27 -3.55 7.89
CA SER A 23 -16.92 -4.28 6.66
C SER A 23 -16.47 -3.26 5.62
N ASP A 24 -15.33 -3.48 5.02
CA ASP A 24 -14.83 -2.69 3.88
C ASP A 24 -15.53 -3.05 2.55
N GLY A 25 -16.43 -4.03 2.56
CA GLY A 25 -17.13 -4.53 1.37
C GLY A 25 -16.38 -5.65 0.63
N SER A 26 -15.17 -6.00 1.05
CA SER A 26 -14.43 -7.12 0.46
C SER A 26 -14.94 -8.47 0.95
N CYS A 27 -14.92 -9.49 0.07
CA CYS A 27 -15.31 -10.86 0.42
C CYS A 27 -14.69 -11.91 -0.50
N THR A 28 -14.10 -12.94 0.07
CA THR A 28 -13.54 -14.09 -0.66
C THR A 28 -14.48 -15.29 -0.69
N PHE A 29 -15.65 -15.21 -0.09
CA PHE A 29 -16.68 -16.25 0.01
C PHE A 29 -16.19 -17.64 0.50
N LYS A 30 -15.03 -17.74 1.11
CA LYS A 30 -14.46 -19.01 1.59
C LYS A 30 -15.34 -19.70 2.63
N ASN A 31 -15.80 -18.95 3.62
CA ASN A 31 -16.53 -19.49 4.77
C ASN A 31 -17.86 -18.79 5.05
N SER A 32 -18.11 -17.64 4.42
CA SER A 32 -19.28 -16.83 4.66
C SER A 32 -19.56 -15.88 3.50
N THR A 33 -20.69 -15.19 3.55
CA THR A 33 -21.03 -14.11 2.62
C THR A 33 -20.50 -12.75 3.06
N CYS A 34 -19.65 -12.66 4.09
CA CYS A 34 -19.08 -11.40 4.63
C CYS A 34 -20.15 -10.32 4.88
N ALA A 35 -21.29 -10.70 5.42
CA ALA A 35 -22.48 -9.87 5.63
C ALA A 35 -23.25 -9.42 4.36
N TYR A 36 -22.85 -9.89 3.16
CA TYR A 36 -23.70 -9.76 1.98
C TYR A 36 -24.99 -10.57 2.15
N LYS A 37 -26.10 -10.01 1.70
CA LYS A 37 -27.44 -10.61 1.87
C LYS A 37 -28.11 -10.82 0.54
N SER A 38 -28.64 -12.02 0.33
CA SER A 38 -29.49 -12.33 -0.81
C SER A 38 -30.86 -11.66 -0.67
N GLY A 39 -31.38 -11.07 -1.74
CA GLY A 39 -32.68 -10.39 -1.75
C GLY A 39 -33.85 -11.39 -1.65
N TYR A 40 -34.76 -11.19 -0.70
CA TYR A 40 -35.86 -12.14 -0.39
C TYR A 40 -36.85 -12.40 -1.53
N ALA A 41 -37.03 -11.44 -2.43
CA ALA A 41 -37.99 -11.53 -3.54
C ALA A 41 -37.36 -12.06 -4.83
N PHE A 42 -36.08 -12.46 -4.78
CA PHE A 42 -35.27 -12.84 -5.94
C PHE A 42 -34.74 -14.25 -5.78
N LEU A 43 -34.12 -14.79 -6.83
CA LEU A 43 -33.40 -16.05 -6.73
C LEU A 43 -32.30 -15.94 -5.69
N PRO A 44 -32.09 -16.98 -4.87
CA PRO A 44 -31.04 -16.94 -3.87
C PRO A 44 -29.64 -17.06 -4.48
N TRP A 45 -28.67 -16.40 -3.85
CA TRP A 45 -27.28 -16.68 -4.03
C TRP A 45 -26.83 -17.73 -3.01
N ILE A 46 -26.18 -18.80 -3.48
CA ILE A 46 -25.76 -19.94 -2.68
C ILE A 46 -24.23 -19.95 -2.59
N VAL A 47 -23.70 -20.11 -1.36
CA VAL A 47 -22.26 -20.25 -1.13
C VAL A 47 -21.84 -21.68 -1.44
N ASN A 48 -20.85 -21.82 -2.32
CA ASN A 48 -20.15 -23.07 -2.56
C ASN A 48 -18.85 -23.08 -1.73
N THR A 49 -18.85 -23.83 -0.65
CA THR A 49 -17.72 -23.89 0.28
C THR A 49 -16.53 -24.68 -0.24
N GLU A 50 -16.73 -25.62 -1.17
CA GLU A 50 -15.63 -26.38 -1.78
C GLU A 50 -14.89 -25.56 -2.83
N GLY A 51 -15.63 -24.78 -3.64
CA GLY A 51 -15.08 -23.92 -4.68
C GLY A 51 -14.78 -22.48 -4.24
N HIS A 52 -15.14 -22.12 -3.00
CA HIS A 52 -14.95 -20.77 -2.43
C HIS A 52 -15.58 -19.65 -3.27
N TYR A 53 -16.80 -19.83 -3.73
CA TYR A 53 -17.54 -18.82 -4.49
C TYR A 53 -19.01 -18.79 -4.11
N VAL A 54 -19.69 -17.74 -4.50
CA VAL A 54 -21.15 -17.63 -4.41
C VAL A 54 -21.73 -17.69 -5.82
N SER A 55 -22.82 -18.42 -6.00
CA SER A 55 -23.50 -18.56 -7.30
C SER A 55 -25.01 -18.42 -7.20
N VAL A 56 -25.64 -18.02 -8.29
CA VAL A 56 -27.11 -17.98 -8.39
C VAL A 56 -27.66 -19.42 -8.40
N ASP A 57 -28.69 -19.68 -7.59
CA ASP A 57 -29.39 -20.98 -7.60
C ASP A 57 -30.23 -21.14 -8.88
N ILE A 58 -29.67 -21.82 -9.84
CA ILE A 58 -30.33 -22.11 -11.12
C ILE A 58 -31.35 -23.26 -11.05
N THR A 59 -31.39 -24.06 -9.97
CA THR A 59 -32.27 -25.22 -9.83
C THR A 59 -33.76 -24.84 -9.82
N ARG A 60 -34.05 -23.60 -9.46
CA ARG A 60 -35.39 -22.99 -9.38
C ARG A 60 -35.58 -21.85 -10.38
N GLY A 61 -34.52 -21.54 -11.16
CA GLY A 61 -34.47 -20.34 -12.00
C GLY A 61 -35.12 -20.55 -13.36
N MET A 62 -35.83 -19.54 -13.82
CA MET A 62 -36.32 -19.44 -15.20
C MET A 62 -35.62 -18.28 -15.89
N HIS A 63 -35.61 -18.33 -17.22
CA HIS A 63 -35.08 -17.22 -18.04
C HIS A 63 -35.70 -15.87 -17.63
N GLY A 64 -34.84 -14.86 -17.52
CA GLY A 64 -35.17 -13.49 -17.13
C GLY A 64 -35.38 -13.27 -15.63
N GLN A 65 -35.29 -14.31 -14.79
CA GLN A 65 -35.35 -14.12 -13.35
C GLN A 65 -34.05 -13.51 -12.82
N LYS A 66 -34.22 -12.71 -11.77
CA LYS A 66 -33.16 -11.95 -11.14
C LYS A 66 -32.72 -12.58 -9.83
N ALA A 67 -31.45 -12.48 -9.55
CA ALA A 67 -30.83 -12.77 -8.26
C ALA A 67 -30.12 -11.50 -7.79
N VAL A 68 -30.37 -11.07 -6.56
CA VAL A 68 -29.80 -9.84 -6.00
C VAL A 68 -28.97 -10.16 -4.76
N LEU A 69 -27.73 -9.68 -4.72
CA LEU A 69 -26.84 -9.77 -3.57
C LEU A 69 -26.49 -8.34 -3.11
N LEU A 70 -26.82 -8.03 -1.86
CA LEU A 70 -26.65 -6.69 -1.28
C LEU A 70 -25.48 -6.67 -0.31
N SER A 71 -24.61 -5.69 -0.45
CA SER A 71 -23.54 -5.44 0.52
C SER A 71 -24.05 -4.98 1.88
N PRO A 72 -23.24 -5.06 2.94
CA PRO A 72 -23.44 -4.24 4.13
C PRO A 72 -23.42 -2.74 3.78
N ASP A 73 -23.74 -1.89 4.76
CA ASP A 73 -23.59 -0.43 4.60
C ASP A 73 -22.11 -0.07 4.52
N LEU A 74 -21.69 0.55 3.42
CA LEU A 74 -20.33 0.99 3.17
C LEU A 74 -20.18 2.46 3.54
N GLN A 75 -19.02 2.82 4.09
CA GLN A 75 -18.72 4.20 4.44
C GLN A 75 -18.34 4.99 3.18
N PRO A 76 -18.58 6.30 3.17
CA PRO A 76 -18.12 7.15 2.08
C PRO A 76 -16.59 7.23 2.12
N ASP A 77 -15.97 6.86 1.02
CA ASP A 77 -14.54 7.04 0.77
C ASP A 77 -14.35 7.93 -0.45
N GLU A 78 -13.19 8.59 -0.55
CA GLU A 78 -12.99 9.61 -1.58
C GLU A 78 -12.98 8.99 -2.96
N TRP A 79 -12.37 7.96 -3.28
CA TRP A 79 -12.49 7.13 -4.47
C TRP A 79 -12.21 5.69 -4.07
N SER A 80 -12.96 4.78 -4.61
CA SER A 80 -12.78 3.37 -4.32
C SER A 80 -12.95 2.57 -5.60
N CYS A 81 -12.15 1.54 -5.73
CA CYS A 81 -12.27 0.56 -6.78
C CYS A 81 -12.86 -0.73 -6.22
N LEU A 82 -13.92 -1.22 -6.83
CA LEU A 82 -14.43 -2.57 -6.64
C LEU A 82 -13.88 -3.47 -7.74
N ARG A 83 -13.09 -4.46 -7.39
CA ARG A 83 -12.71 -5.56 -8.27
C ARG A 83 -13.51 -6.80 -7.92
N LEU A 84 -14.12 -7.41 -8.93
CA LEU A 84 -14.89 -8.64 -8.79
C LEU A 84 -14.31 -9.73 -9.68
N VAL A 85 -14.06 -10.91 -9.09
CA VAL A 85 -13.68 -12.11 -9.82
C VAL A 85 -14.96 -12.90 -10.04
N TYR A 86 -15.40 -13.00 -11.29
CA TYR A 86 -16.70 -13.56 -11.65
C TYR A 86 -16.61 -14.52 -12.82
N GLN A 87 -17.65 -15.31 -12.99
CA GLN A 87 -17.82 -16.20 -14.14
C GLN A 87 -19.28 -16.20 -14.57
N ILE A 88 -19.51 -16.10 -15.86
CA ILE A 88 -20.81 -16.31 -16.49
C ILE A 88 -20.63 -17.46 -17.48
N THR A 89 -21.30 -18.59 -17.23
CA THR A 89 -21.28 -19.74 -18.15
C THR A 89 -22.54 -19.77 -18.98
N GLY A 90 -22.47 -20.39 -20.15
CA GLY A 90 -23.60 -20.56 -21.05
C GLY A 90 -23.14 -20.80 -22.50
N LEU A 91 -24.07 -20.80 -23.45
CA LEU A 91 -23.76 -20.92 -24.86
C LEU A 91 -23.20 -19.60 -25.42
N LYS A 92 -22.00 -19.65 -26.01
CA LYS A 92 -21.28 -18.49 -26.56
C LYS A 92 -22.04 -17.62 -27.56
N PHE A 93 -23.14 -18.11 -28.12
CA PHE A 93 -23.95 -17.37 -29.10
C PHE A 93 -25.44 -17.38 -28.73
N SER A 94 -25.76 -17.41 -27.43
CA SER A 94 -27.13 -17.27 -26.96
C SER A 94 -27.70 -15.90 -27.34
N LEU A 95 -28.94 -15.88 -27.85
CA LEU A 95 -29.66 -14.62 -28.14
C LEU A 95 -29.97 -13.82 -26.85
N ASN A 96 -30.07 -14.51 -25.72
CA ASN A 96 -30.32 -13.92 -24.41
C ASN A 96 -29.32 -14.51 -23.39
N PRO A 97 -28.08 -14.04 -23.36
CA PRO A 97 -27.09 -14.52 -22.39
C PRO A 97 -27.44 -14.08 -20.97
N SER A 98 -26.91 -14.79 -19.99
CA SER A 98 -26.94 -14.31 -18.59
C SER A 98 -26.15 -13.01 -18.44
N MET A 99 -26.55 -12.16 -17.50
CA MET A 99 -25.95 -10.86 -17.25
C MET A 99 -25.66 -10.67 -15.77
N LEU A 100 -24.49 -10.16 -15.46
CA LEU A 100 -24.12 -9.71 -14.13
C LEU A 100 -23.95 -8.18 -14.15
N SER A 101 -24.60 -7.50 -13.21
CA SER A 101 -24.56 -6.03 -13.12
C SER A 101 -24.22 -5.58 -11.71
N VAL A 102 -23.51 -4.48 -11.60
CA VAL A 102 -23.16 -3.81 -10.34
C VAL A 102 -23.86 -2.47 -10.27
N PHE A 103 -24.62 -2.27 -9.22
CA PHE A 103 -25.32 -1.01 -8.93
C PHE A 103 -24.83 -0.45 -7.60
N VAL A 104 -24.97 0.86 -7.43
CA VAL A 104 -24.81 1.56 -6.16
C VAL A 104 -26.10 2.22 -5.74
N ARG A 105 -26.40 2.14 -4.43
CA ARG A 105 -27.53 2.82 -3.80
C ARG A 105 -27.02 3.69 -2.66
N PRO A 106 -26.99 5.01 -2.82
CA PRO A 106 -26.70 5.94 -1.72
C PRO A 106 -27.78 5.90 -0.63
N GLU A 107 -27.38 6.14 0.62
CA GLU A 107 -28.31 6.20 1.75
C GLU A 107 -29.36 7.30 1.57
N GLY A 108 -30.63 6.95 1.77
CA GLY A 108 -31.78 7.84 1.61
C GLY A 108 -32.26 8.01 0.18
N GLU A 109 -31.67 7.33 -0.79
CA GLU A 109 -32.14 7.31 -2.17
C GLU A 109 -32.96 6.04 -2.48
N SER A 110 -33.95 6.20 -3.36
CA SER A 110 -34.84 5.09 -3.76
C SER A 110 -34.39 4.44 -5.07
N PHE A 111 -33.38 4.99 -5.74
CA PHE A 111 -32.92 4.54 -7.04
C PHE A 111 -31.55 3.89 -6.94
N ASP A 112 -31.35 2.88 -7.80
CA ASP A 112 -30.08 2.20 -7.98
C ASP A 112 -29.41 2.73 -9.24
N TYR A 113 -28.15 3.11 -9.12
CA TYR A 113 -27.36 3.60 -10.25
C TYR A 113 -26.51 2.45 -10.78
N LEU A 114 -26.70 2.11 -12.06
CA LEU A 114 -25.86 1.11 -12.76
C LEU A 114 -24.44 1.68 -12.92
N LEU A 115 -23.48 0.94 -12.43
CA LEU A 115 -22.06 1.28 -12.57
C LEU A 115 -21.37 0.42 -13.63
N TRP A 116 -21.71 -0.87 -13.69
CA TRP A 116 -21.06 -1.83 -14.58
C TRP A 116 -21.99 -3.00 -14.90
N SER A 117 -21.81 -3.58 -16.07
CA SER A 117 -22.49 -4.82 -16.44
C SER A 117 -21.65 -5.62 -17.42
N SER A 118 -21.78 -6.95 -17.37
CA SER A 118 -21.18 -7.89 -18.31
C SER A 118 -22.12 -9.00 -18.68
N GLN A 119 -22.05 -9.42 -19.93
CA GLN A 119 -22.67 -10.62 -20.50
C GLN A 119 -21.60 -11.57 -21.07
N GLU A 120 -20.33 -11.29 -20.80
CA GLU A 120 -19.20 -12.04 -21.32
C GLU A 120 -19.19 -13.44 -20.71
N GLN A 121 -19.33 -14.44 -21.59
CA GLN A 121 -19.32 -15.84 -21.20
C GLN A 121 -17.90 -16.39 -21.27
N SER A 122 -17.47 -17.05 -20.20
CA SER A 122 -16.14 -17.62 -20.08
C SER A 122 -16.14 -18.96 -19.36
N ASP A 123 -15.27 -19.85 -19.80
CA ASP A 123 -14.98 -21.11 -19.10
C ASP A 123 -14.03 -20.90 -17.90
N GLY A 124 -13.42 -19.71 -17.79
CA GLY A 124 -12.55 -19.29 -16.68
C GLY A 124 -13.13 -18.12 -15.90
N TRP A 125 -12.46 -17.77 -14.81
CA TRP A 125 -12.77 -16.59 -14.02
C TRP A 125 -12.32 -15.33 -14.75
N LEU A 126 -13.19 -14.34 -14.80
CA LEU A 126 -12.95 -13.01 -15.35
C LEU A 126 -12.83 -11.99 -14.22
N ILE A 127 -12.18 -10.88 -14.48
CA ILE A 127 -12.05 -9.77 -13.53
C ILE A 127 -12.82 -8.57 -14.08
N GLY A 128 -13.78 -8.08 -13.29
CA GLY A 128 -14.47 -6.83 -13.52
C GLY A 128 -13.91 -5.78 -12.57
N SER A 129 -13.70 -4.57 -13.05
CA SER A 129 -13.25 -3.43 -12.26
C SER A 129 -14.24 -2.29 -12.37
N VAL A 130 -14.63 -1.71 -11.24
CA VAL A 130 -15.70 -0.71 -11.17
C VAL A 130 -15.26 0.43 -10.27
N ASP A 131 -15.03 1.61 -10.84
CA ASP A 131 -14.77 2.81 -10.06
C ASP A 131 -16.04 3.27 -9.34
N LEU A 132 -15.96 3.37 -8.02
CA LEU A 132 -17.01 3.87 -7.16
C LEU A 132 -16.80 5.36 -6.96
N ARG A 133 -17.77 6.16 -7.40
CA ARG A 133 -17.68 7.62 -7.26
C ARG A 133 -17.68 8.02 -5.79
N ASN A 134 -16.96 9.09 -5.50
CA ASN A 134 -17.00 9.76 -4.20
C ASN A 134 -18.43 9.97 -3.73
N SER A 135 -18.77 9.40 -2.59
CA SER A 135 -20.06 9.55 -1.94
C SER A 135 -19.87 10.26 -0.60
N THR A 136 -20.60 11.32 -0.36
CA THR A 136 -20.65 11.97 0.97
C THR A 136 -21.55 11.24 1.96
N LYS A 137 -22.28 10.22 1.49
CA LYS A 137 -23.23 9.42 2.27
C LYS A 137 -22.82 7.96 2.24
N LYS A 138 -23.24 7.21 3.25
CA LYS A 138 -23.19 5.75 3.21
C LYS A 138 -23.90 5.22 1.97
N TYR A 139 -23.46 4.10 1.48
CA TYR A 139 -24.05 3.47 0.29
C TYR A 139 -24.01 1.96 0.40
N LYS A 140 -24.76 1.29 -0.46
CA LYS A 140 -24.73 -0.17 -0.67
C LYS A 140 -24.38 -0.46 -2.11
N ILE A 141 -23.63 -1.54 -2.28
CA ILE A 141 -23.43 -2.16 -3.59
C ILE A 141 -24.48 -3.27 -3.75
N MET A 142 -25.08 -3.32 -4.90
CA MET A 142 -26.01 -4.36 -5.30
C MET A 142 -25.46 -5.08 -6.54
N LEU A 143 -25.27 -6.38 -6.41
CA LEU A 143 -24.90 -7.27 -7.50
C LEU A 143 -26.18 -7.96 -8.00
N GLU A 144 -26.53 -7.70 -9.24
CA GLU A 144 -27.72 -8.28 -9.87
C GLU A 144 -27.30 -9.29 -10.94
N GLY A 145 -27.67 -10.55 -10.78
CA GLY A 145 -27.57 -11.56 -11.80
C GLY A 145 -28.91 -11.77 -12.49
N ILE A 146 -28.95 -11.75 -13.82
CA ILE A 146 -30.12 -12.09 -14.63
C ILE A 146 -29.81 -13.37 -15.41
N LEU A 147 -30.64 -14.41 -15.21
CA LEU A 147 -30.45 -15.67 -15.90
C LEU A 147 -30.83 -15.57 -17.39
N GLY A 148 -29.95 -16.09 -18.24
CA GLY A 148 -30.16 -16.22 -19.67
C GLY A 148 -31.15 -17.30 -20.04
N ALA A 149 -31.34 -17.50 -21.35
CA ALA A 149 -32.25 -18.51 -21.88
C ALA A 149 -31.67 -19.92 -21.88
N ASP A 150 -30.39 -20.09 -21.64
CA ASP A 150 -29.72 -21.39 -21.64
C ASP A 150 -29.86 -22.06 -20.26
N GLU A 151 -30.37 -23.29 -20.24
CA GLU A 151 -30.55 -24.10 -19.03
C GLU A 151 -29.23 -24.42 -18.30
N LYS A 152 -28.10 -24.33 -19.00
CA LYS A 152 -26.76 -24.53 -18.42
C LYS A 152 -26.06 -23.25 -18.01
N SER A 153 -26.73 -22.11 -18.17
CA SER A 153 -26.13 -20.82 -17.78
C SER A 153 -26.03 -20.70 -16.27
N SER A 154 -24.90 -20.22 -15.78
CA SER A 154 -24.71 -19.91 -14.37
C SER A 154 -23.96 -18.58 -14.20
N ILE A 155 -24.19 -17.95 -13.06
CA ILE A 155 -23.48 -16.73 -12.66
C ILE A 155 -22.84 -17.02 -11.31
N ALA A 156 -21.53 -16.82 -11.21
CA ALA A 156 -20.78 -17.05 -9.99
C ALA A 156 -19.82 -15.87 -9.70
N ILE A 157 -19.57 -15.61 -8.43
CA ILE A 157 -18.61 -14.61 -7.94
C ILE A 157 -17.70 -15.30 -6.95
N HIS A 158 -16.39 -15.27 -7.23
CA HIS A 158 -15.36 -15.86 -6.38
C HIS A 158 -14.84 -14.87 -5.33
N GLU A 159 -14.62 -13.63 -5.73
CA GLU A 159 -14.05 -12.61 -4.86
C GLU A 159 -14.62 -11.23 -5.18
N LEU A 160 -14.79 -10.45 -4.14
CA LEU A 160 -15.02 -9.00 -4.20
C LEU A 160 -13.90 -8.35 -3.39
N LYS A 161 -13.15 -7.44 -4.02
CA LYS A 161 -12.05 -6.70 -3.39
C LYS A 161 -12.29 -5.21 -3.55
N MET A 162 -12.37 -4.52 -2.41
CA MET A 162 -12.45 -3.05 -2.37
C MET A 162 -11.05 -2.49 -2.10
N THR A 163 -10.66 -1.50 -2.88
CA THR A 163 -9.40 -0.77 -2.68
C THR A 163 -9.65 0.73 -2.74
N THR A 164 -8.84 1.51 -2.06
CA THR A 164 -8.81 2.97 -2.23
C THR A 164 -8.22 3.32 -3.59
N GLY A 165 -8.50 4.51 -4.11
CA GLY A 165 -7.99 4.98 -5.39
C GLY A 165 -8.79 4.52 -6.61
N TYR A 166 -8.27 4.77 -7.79
CA TYR A 166 -8.87 4.42 -9.07
C TYR A 166 -8.57 2.97 -9.46
N CYS A 167 -9.47 2.33 -10.21
CA CYS A 167 -9.26 0.97 -10.68
C CYS A 167 -8.07 0.79 -11.63
N ILE A 168 -7.59 1.86 -12.23
CA ILE A 168 -6.38 1.86 -13.06
C ILE A 168 -5.09 1.82 -12.25
N GLU A 169 -5.13 2.13 -10.95
CA GLU A 169 -3.94 2.09 -10.09
C GLU A 169 -3.55 0.65 -9.78
N CYS A 170 -2.25 0.35 -9.85
CA CYS A 170 -1.71 -0.96 -9.58
C CYS A 170 -0.24 -0.92 -9.17
N ASP A 171 0.05 -1.61 -8.07
CA ASP A 171 1.37 -1.93 -7.57
C ASP A 171 1.83 -3.35 -7.96
N PHE A 172 0.99 -4.10 -8.67
CA PHE A 172 1.18 -5.50 -9.09
C PHE A 172 1.45 -6.51 -7.96
N GLU A 173 1.32 -6.12 -6.69
CA GLU A 173 1.54 -7.01 -5.54
C GLU A 173 0.37 -7.98 -5.28
N GLY A 174 -0.76 -7.76 -5.91
CA GLY A 174 -1.95 -8.59 -5.75
C GLY A 174 -2.06 -9.73 -6.77
N ASP A 175 -2.76 -10.81 -6.38
CA ASP A 175 -2.93 -12.04 -7.19
C ASP A 175 -3.56 -11.82 -8.57
N HIS A 176 -4.30 -10.74 -8.77
CA HIS A 176 -5.10 -10.50 -9.98
C HIS A 176 -4.58 -9.34 -10.85
N LEU A 177 -3.34 -8.91 -10.66
CA LEU A 177 -2.71 -7.84 -11.45
C LEU A 177 -3.62 -6.60 -11.59
N CYS A 178 -4.39 -6.29 -10.55
CA CYS A 178 -5.37 -5.20 -10.52
C CYS A 178 -6.37 -5.18 -11.70
N GLY A 179 -6.56 -6.30 -12.39
CA GLY A 179 -7.39 -6.39 -13.58
C GLY A 179 -6.70 -6.01 -14.89
N TYR A 180 -5.39 -5.74 -14.87
CA TYR A 180 -4.61 -5.61 -16.11
C TYR A 180 -4.51 -6.94 -16.84
N VAL A 181 -4.63 -6.90 -18.15
CA VAL A 181 -4.61 -8.10 -19.00
C VAL A 181 -3.65 -7.93 -20.18
N ASN A 182 -3.06 -9.04 -20.63
CA ASN A 182 -2.34 -9.02 -21.89
C ASN A 182 -3.33 -8.97 -23.07
N SER A 183 -3.10 -8.11 -24.04
CA SER A 183 -3.67 -8.28 -25.38
C SER A 183 -2.92 -9.44 -26.01
N TRP A 184 -3.61 -10.57 -26.16
CA TRP A 184 -2.97 -11.84 -26.49
C TRP A 184 -2.12 -11.77 -27.78
N ASN A 185 -0.84 -12.05 -27.65
CA ASN A 185 0.09 -12.24 -28.73
C ASN A 185 0.69 -13.65 -28.58
N PRO A 186 0.71 -14.50 -29.64
CA PRO A 186 1.22 -15.87 -29.54
C PRO A 186 2.72 -15.93 -29.20
N ASN A 187 3.47 -14.86 -29.39
CA ASN A 187 4.92 -14.88 -29.26
C ASN A 187 5.41 -14.07 -28.04
N VAL A 188 4.87 -12.88 -27.81
CA VAL A 188 5.39 -11.95 -26.79
C VAL A 188 4.27 -11.40 -25.94
N ASN A 189 4.41 -11.54 -24.61
CA ASN A 189 3.46 -11.03 -23.63
C ASN A 189 4.20 -10.42 -22.45
N TRP A 190 3.48 -9.64 -21.66
CA TRP A 190 3.94 -9.17 -20.37
C TRP A 190 3.83 -10.29 -19.34
N PHE A 191 4.83 -10.42 -18.49
CA PHE A 191 4.92 -11.41 -17.43
C PHE A 191 5.09 -10.71 -16.08
N VAL A 192 4.72 -11.41 -15.01
CA VAL A 192 5.00 -10.96 -13.65
C VAL A 192 6.48 -11.22 -13.36
N GLY A 193 7.21 -10.19 -12.98
CA GLY A 193 8.57 -10.24 -12.51
C GLY A 193 8.63 -10.18 -10.99
N GLY A 194 9.81 -10.37 -10.40
CA GLY A 194 9.99 -10.42 -8.95
C GLY A 194 9.70 -11.79 -8.34
N GLY A 195 9.53 -11.86 -7.01
CA GLY A 195 9.19 -13.10 -6.30
C GLY A 195 10.22 -14.23 -6.44
N ASN A 196 11.51 -13.93 -6.65
CA ASN A 196 12.57 -14.90 -6.94
C ASN A 196 12.40 -15.67 -8.27
N ILE A 197 11.61 -15.17 -9.20
CA ILE A 197 11.46 -15.77 -10.52
C ILE A 197 12.74 -15.48 -11.31
N ARG A 198 13.59 -16.49 -11.44
CA ARG A 198 14.76 -16.45 -12.34
C ARG A 198 14.29 -16.83 -13.74
N THR A 199 13.95 -15.87 -14.54
CA THR A 199 13.72 -16.09 -15.96
C THR A 199 14.94 -15.62 -16.74
N SER A 200 15.51 -16.51 -17.54
CA SER A 200 16.55 -16.30 -18.55
C SER A 200 17.78 -15.44 -18.18
N GLN A 201 18.59 -15.12 -19.11
CA GLN A 201 19.97 -14.62 -19.06
C GLN A 201 20.22 -13.25 -18.42
N ALA A 202 19.20 -12.51 -18.01
CA ALA A 202 19.34 -11.21 -17.35
C ALA A 202 19.06 -11.31 -15.84
N VAL A 203 19.84 -10.58 -15.05
CA VAL A 203 19.53 -10.35 -13.63
C VAL A 203 18.33 -9.41 -13.59
N MET A 204 17.19 -9.91 -13.11
CA MET A 204 15.98 -9.12 -12.98
C MET A 204 16.17 -8.09 -11.85
N PRO A 205 15.58 -6.89 -11.98
CA PRO A 205 15.67 -5.87 -10.95
C PRO A 205 14.83 -6.23 -9.71
N ASN A 206 15.13 -5.57 -8.60
CA ASN A 206 14.17 -5.45 -7.51
C ASN A 206 12.95 -4.69 -8.01
N ASP A 207 11.77 -5.00 -7.46
CA ASP A 207 10.55 -4.23 -7.71
C ASP A 207 10.71 -2.77 -7.23
N HIS A 208 9.79 -1.90 -7.62
CA HIS A 208 9.82 -0.51 -7.16
C HIS A 208 9.03 -0.34 -5.86
N THR A 209 7.90 -1.01 -5.69
CA THR A 209 6.98 -0.89 -4.54
C THR A 209 7.64 -1.22 -3.20
N LEU A 210 8.31 -2.37 -3.11
CA LEU A 210 8.96 -2.88 -1.89
C LEU A 210 10.47 -2.68 -1.89
N GLY A 211 11.08 -2.37 -3.04
CA GLY A 211 12.52 -2.18 -3.23
C GLY A 211 13.36 -3.46 -3.08
N ASN A 212 12.77 -4.64 -3.20
CA ASN A 212 13.43 -5.92 -2.93
C ASN A 212 13.13 -6.99 -4.00
N GLU A 213 13.68 -8.20 -3.81
CA GLU A 213 13.51 -9.32 -4.75
C GLU A 213 12.16 -10.04 -4.62
N ILE A 214 11.35 -9.71 -3.59
CA ILE A 214 10.11 -10.41 -3.26
C ILE A 214 8.91 -9.74 -3.92
N GLY A 215 8.95 -8.41 -4.06
CA GLY A 215 7.90 -7.63 -4.70
C GLY A 215 7.73 -7.96 -6.17
N HIS A 216 6.65 -7.50 -6.76
CA HIS A 216 6.21 -7.87 -8.10
C HIS A 216 6.07 -6.65 -9.00
N TYR A 217 6.29 -6.84 -10.27
CA TYR A 217 6.10 -5.84 -11.33
C TYR A 217 5.78 -6.54 -12.65
N MET A 218 5.32 -5.82 -13.64
CA MET A 218 5.16 -6.36 -15.00
C MET A 218 6.41 -6.15 -15.83
N TYR A 219 6.83 -7.16 -16.59
CA TYR A 219 7.94 -7.03 -17.54
C TYR A 219 7.68 -7.75 -18.84
N VAL A 220 8.36 -7.31 -19.87
CA VAL A 220 8.44 -7.97 -21.17
C VAL A 220 9.90 -8.08 -21.60
N ASP A 221 10.31 -9.23 -22.13
CA ASP A 221 11.68 -9.48 -22.53
C ASP A 221 11.74 -9.75 -24.04
N SER A 222 12.62 -9.04 -24.72
CA SER A 222 12.88 -9.18 -26.16
C SER A 222 13.37 -10.58 -26.56
N ALA A 223 13.93 -11.36 -25.61
CA ALA A 223 14.34 -12.75 -25.86
C ALA A 223 13.20 -13.65 -26.34
N TYR A 224 11.95 -13.28 -26.05
CA TYR A 224 10.76 -14.00 -26.52
C TYR A 224 10.25 -13.51 -27.88
N ALA A 225 10.71 -12.36 -28.37
CA ALA A 225 10.34 -11.86 -29.68
C ALA A 225 11.00 -12.72 -30.79
N LYS A 226 10.20 -13.27 -31.68
CA LYS A 226 10.67 -14.14 -32.78
C LYS A 226 10.79 -13.38 -34.10
N GLN A 227 10.10 -12.26 -34.23
CA GLN A 227 10.07 -11.47 -35.47
C GLN A 227 10.33 -9.99 -35.17
N TYR A 228 10.79 -9.29 -36.18
CA TYR A 228 10.94 -7.83 -36.15
C TYR A 228 9.58 -7.15 -36.02
N GLN A 229 9.49 -6.12 -35.18
CA GLN A 229 8.26 -5.36 -34.89
C GLN A 229 7.14 -6.14 -34.20
N GLU A 230 7.45 -7.23 -33.49
CA GLU A 230 6.47 -7.81 -32.58
C GLU A 230 6.15 -6.83 -31.45
N VAL A 231 4.88 -6.83 -31.04
CA VAL A 231 4.34 -5.88 -30.07
C VAL A 231 3.76 -6.65 -28.89
N ALA A 232 4.10 -6.24 -27.68
CA ALA A 232 3.47 -6.72 -26.45
C ALA A 232 2.64 -5.60 -25.84
N GLN A 233 1.37 -5.86 -25.56
CA GLN A 233 0.46 -4.90 -24.96
C GLN A 233 -0.07 -5.37 -23.62
N LEU A 234 0.03 -4.52 -22.59
CA LEU A 234 -0.62 -4.65 -21.29
C LEU A 234 -1.74 -3.62 -21.23
N VAL A 235 -2.97 -4.09 -21.00
CA VAL A 235 -4.18 -3.29 -21.10
C VAL A 235 -4.79 -3.13 -19.71
N SER A 236 -5.11 -1.89 -19.35
CA SER A 236 -5.75 -1.57 -18.07
C SER A 236 -7.22 -2.02 -18.04
N PRO A 237 -7.83 -2.05 -16.84
CA PRO A 237 -9.29 -2.02 -16.74
C PRO A 237 -9.90 -0.86 -17.53
N LEU A 238 -11.13 -1.07 -18.03
CA LEU A 238 -11.88 -0.05 -18.77
C LEU A 238 -12.29 1.09 -17.82
N ILE A 239 -11.89 2.30 -18.15
CA ILE A 239 -12.31 3.52 -17.48
C ILE A 239 -13.64 3.95 -18.12
N ILE A 240 -14.73 3.81 -17.40
CA ILE A 240 -16.08 4.11 -17.93
C ILE A 240 -16.41 5.59 -17.77
N ASN A 241 -15.98 6.20 -16.68
CA ASN A 241 -16.30 7.60 -16.36
C ASN A 241 -15.27 8.55 -16.98
N PRO A 242 -15.69 9.76 -17.36
CA PRO A 242 -14.74 10.80 -17.76
C PRO A 242 -13.66 10.99 -16.70
N ILE A 243 -12.41 11.00 -17.12
CA ILE A 243 -11.24 11.14 -16.25
C ILE A 243 -10.34 12.23 -16.80
N SER A 244 -9.83 13.08 -15.90
CA SER A 244 -8.85 14.11 -16.23
C SER A 244 -7.89 14.27 -15.06
N GLY A 245 -6.59 14.22 -15.34
CA GLY A 245 -5.54 14.31 -14.32
C GLY A 245 -4.20 13.78 -14.81
N CYS A 246 -3.33 13.45 -13.88
CA CYS A 246 -1.99 12.94 -14.12
C CYS A 246 -1.94 11.42 -13.90
N LEU A 247 -1.58 10.68 -14.94
CA LEU A 247 -1.21 9.28 -14.87
C LEU A 247 0.29 9.19 -14.62
N SER A 248 0.70 8.48 -13.59
CA SER A 248 2.11 8.26 -13.25
C SER A 248 2.40 6.76 -13.21
N PHE A 249 3.59 6.37 -13.62
CA PHE A 249 4.05 4.98 -13.50
C PHE A 249 5.57 4.94 -13.47
N TYR A 250 6.12 3.91 -12.82
CA TYR A 250 7.55 3.66 -12.85
C TYR A 250 7.87 2.65 -13.94
N TYR A 251 8.98 2.91 -14.67
CA TYR A 251 9.46 1.97 -15.68
C TYR A 251 10.97 1.82 -15.60
N ARG A 252 11.46 0.65 -16.03
CA ARG A 252 12.89 0.33 -16.04
C ARG A 252 13.26 -0.36 -17.32
N ILE A 253 14.44 -0.01 -17.86
CA ILE A 253 14.98 -0.59 -19.07
C ILE A 253 16.32 -1.20 -18.80
N HIS A 254 16.51 -2.41 -19.30
CA HIS A 254 17.77 -3.11 -19.26
C HIS A 254 18.47 -3.01 -20.62
N ARG A 255 19.57 -2.27 -20.66
CA ARG A 255 20.41 -1.92 -21.84
C ARG A 255 19.75 -0.93 -22.82
N GLU A 256 20.62 -0.22 -23.54
CA GLU A 256 20.21 0.54 -24.72
C GLU A 256 19.56 -0.41 -25.71
N SER A 257 18.25 -0.35 -25.76
CA SER A 257 17.49 -1.16 -26.66
C SER A 257 16.89 -0.24 -27.72
N SER A 258 16.93 -0.68 -28.95
CA SER A 258 16.13 -0.07 -30.00
C SER A 258 14.64 -0.35 -29.85
N ASN A 259 14.21 -0.90 -28.70
CA ASN A 259 12.80 -1.14 -28.38
C ASN A 259 12.11 0.18 -28.08
N ILE A 260 10.88 0.30 -28.54
CA ILE A 260 10.06 1.48 -28.35
C ILE A 260 9.01 1.17 -27.31
N PHE A 261 8.98 1.93 -26.22
CA PHE A 261 7.96 1.84 -25.19
C PHE A 261 7.04 3.06 -25.29
N MET A 262 5.74 2.79 -25.41
CA MET A 262 4.72 3.79 -25.61
C MET A 262 3.49 3.49 -24.75
N VAL A 263 2.73 4.52 -24.41
CA VAL A 263 1.45 4.41 -23.72
C VAL A 263 0.38 5.07 -24.55
N TYR A 264 -0.71 4.38 -24.74
CA TYR A 264 -1.86 4.84 -25.52
C TYR A 264 -3.13 4.82 -24.67
N THR A 265 -4.09 5.65 -25.03
CA THR A 265 -5.50 5.39 -24.75
C THR A 265 -6.13 4.64 -25.92
N ARG A 266 -7.02 3.70 -25.62
CA ARG A 266 -7.81 2.95 -26.60
C ARG A 266 -9.29 3.14 -26.30
N ASP A 267 -10.06 3.66 -27.25
CA ASP A 267 -11.50 3.84 -27.11
C ASP A 267 -12.29 2.56 -27.43
N SER A 268 -13.60 2.60 -27.20
CA SER A 268 -14.51 1.48 -27.47
C SER A 268 -14.64 1.11 -28.96
N HIS A 269 -14.14 1.95 -29.87
CA HIS A 269 -14.11 1.73 -31.31
C HIS A 269 -12.77 1.12 -31.77
N GLY A 270 -11.81 0.97 -30.83
CA GLY A 270 -10.48 0.47 -31.11
C GLY A 270 -9.53 1.52 -31.68
N SER A 271 -9.85 2.82 -31.58
CA SER A 271 -8.93 3.90 -31.93
C SER A 271 -7.89 4.09 -30.83
N TYR A 272 -6.63 4.27 -31.25
CA TYR A 272 -5.50 4.49 -30.36
C TYR A 272 -5.05 5.94 -30.43
N GLU A 273 -4.83 6.56 -29.29
CA GLU A 273 -4.20 7.86 -29.15
C GLU A 273 -2.92 7.73 -28.32
N GLU A 274 -1.76 8.09 -28.89
CA GLU A 274 -0.49 8.09 -28.16
C GLU A 274 -0.50 9.22 -27.13
N ILE A 275 -0.36 8.88 -25.85
CA ILE A 275 -0.32 9.85 -24.76
C ILE A 275 1.09 10.02 -24.20
N TRP A 276 1.94 9.01 -24.36
CA TRP A 276 3.32 9.06 -23.89
C TRP A 276 4.21 8.14 -24.72
N LYS A 277 5.45 8.56 -24.90
CA LYS A 277 6.50 7.78 -25.56
C LYS A 277 7.80 7.98 -24.82
N MET A 278 8.52 6.90 -24.66
CA MET A 278 9.81 6.89 -24.01
C MET A 278 10.85 7.71 -24.81
N ASP A 279 11.43 8.68 -24.12
CA ASP A 279 12.59 9.46 -24.61
C ASP A 279 13.88 8.99 -23.93
N ASP A 280 14.93 9.82 -23.84
CA ASP A 280 16.21 9.51 -23.22
C ASP A 280 16.09 9.00 -21.79
N VAL A 281 16.60 7.79 -21.52
CA VAL A 281 16.38 7.05 -20.27
C VAL A 281 17.69 6.80 -19.54
N ARG A 282 17.66 6.90 -18.22
CA ARG A 282 18.71 6.36 -17.34
C ARG A 282 18.58 4.85 -17.30
N GLN A 283 19.61 4.16 -17.80
CA GLN A 283 19.64 2.71 -17.83
C GLN A 283 19.86 2.13 -16.43
N GLY A 284 19.17 1.04 -16.16
CA GLY A 284 19.39 0.25 -14.95
C GLY A 284 18.75 0.79 -13.68
N GLU A 285 18.01 1.91 -13.73
CA GLU A 285 17.24 2.47 -12.62
C GLU A 285 15.75 2.53 -12.95
N TRP A 286 14.90 2.59 -11.93
CA TRP A 286 13.50 2.91 -12.10
C TRP A 286 13.35 4.40 -12.43
N ASN A 287 12.62 4.69 -13.48
CA ASN A 287 12.33 6.04 -13.96
C ASN A 287 10.84 6.30 -13.81
N LEU A 288 10.48 7.49 -13.32
CA LEU A 288 9.09 7.92 -13.28
C LEU A 288 8.68 8.51 -14.63
N ALA A 289 7.55 8.10 -15.13
CA ALA A 289 6.83 8.76 -16.21
C ALA A 289 5.56 9.41 -15.67
N GLU A 290 5.29 10.61 -16.10
CA GLU A 290 4.06 11.34 -15.80
C GLU A 290 3.47 11.85 -17.11
N VAL A 291 2.16 11.66 -17.28
CA VAL A 291 1.45 12.07 -18.50
C VAL A 291 0.04 12.55 -18.17
N ASP A 292 -0.35 13.70 -18.71
CA ASP A 292 -1.71 14.19 -18.60
C ASP A 292 -2.67 13.25 -19.33
N LEU A 293 -3.58 12.67 -18.57
CA LEU A 293 -4.66 11.84 -19.08
C LEU A 293 -5.95 12.65 -19.08
N ASN A 294 -6.53 12.84 -20.27
CA ASN A 294 -7.80 13.53 -20.41
C ASN A 294 -8.71 12.74 -21.35
N ALA A 295 -9.60 11.94 -20.77
CA ALA A 295 -10.53 11.10 -21.50
C ALA A 295 -11.96 11.44 -21.14
N LEU A 296 -12.73 11.93 -22.12
CA LEU A 296 -14.15 12.26 -21.99
C LEU A 296 -15.07 11.07 -22.26
N PHE A 297 -14.53 10.00 -22.85
CA PHE A 297 -15.24 8.78 -23.25
C PHE A 297 -14.61 7.58 -22.56
N PRO A 298 -15.31 6.42 -22.52
CA PRO A 298 -14.72 5.19 -22.03
C PRO A 298 -13.44 4.83 -22.80
N VAL A 299 -12.34 4.64 -22.05
CA VAL A 299 -11.02 4.30 -22.60
C VAL A 299 -10.34 3.24 -21.74
N GLU A 300 -9.41 2.52 -22.37
CA GLU A 300 -8.41 1.68 -21.70
C GLU A 300 -7.03 2.30 -21.92
N ILE A 301 -6.15 2.13 -20.95
CA ILE A 301 -4.75 2.52 -21.09
C ILE A 301 -3.97 1.31 -21.55
N VAL A 302 -3.18 1.46 -22.61
CA VAL A 302 -2.40 0.40 -23.23
C VAL A 302 -0.92 0.73 -23.12
N PHE A 303 -0.20 -0.09 -22.34
CA PHE A 303 1.27 -0.07 -22.27
C PHE A 303 1.82 -0.97 -23.36
N GLU A 304 2.46 -0.41 -24.37
CA GLU A 304 2.92 -1.13 -25.55
C GLU A 304 4.44 -1.09 -25.69
N VAL A 305 5.03 -2.25 -25.90
CA VAL A 305 6.44 -2.37 -26.28
C VAL A 305 6.55 -2.98 -27.66
N ALA A 306 7.17 -2.23 -28.58
CA ALA A 306 7.52 -2.71 -29.92
C ALA A 306 9.00 -3.10 -29.97
N PHE A 307 9.28 -4.31 -30.42
CA PHE A 307 10.62 -4.89 -30.45
C PHE A 307 11.31 -4.65 -31.80
N ASN A 308 12.40 -3.90 -31.77
CA ASN A 308 13.26 -3.67 -32.93
C ASN A 308 14.50 -4.56 -32.97
N SER A 309 14.79 -5.30 -31.86
CA SER A 309 15.94 -6.18 -31.77
C SER A 309 15.70 -7.32 -30.79
N ILE A 310 16.11 -8.52 -31.15
CA ILE A 310 16.07 -9.73 -30.30
C ILE A 310 17.11 -9.67 -29.14
N GLN A 311 18.08 -8.79 -29.20
CA GLN A 311 19.16 -8.66 -28.21
C GLN A 311 18.94 -7.55 -27.20
N ALA A 312 17.76 -6.97 -27.17
CA ALA A 312 17.56 -5.68 -26.55
C ALA A 312 17.27 -5.69 -25.03
N GLY A 313 17.07 -6.85 -24.41
CA GLY A 313 16.78 -6.93 -22.98
C GLY A 313 15.32 -6.69 -22.63
N TYR A 314 15.03 -6.42 -21.35
CA TYR A 314 13.66 -6.26 -20.84
C TYR A 314 13.26 -4.81 -20.64
N ILE A 315 11.95 -4.59 -20.65
CA ILE A 315 11.28 -3.38 -20.15
C ILE A 315 10.35 -3.83 -19.04
N ALA A 316 10.37 -3.12 -17.91
CA ALA A 316 9.52 -3.38 -16.75
C ALA A 316 8.69 -2.14 -16.39
N VAL A 317 7.49 -2.35 -15.85
CA VAL A 317 6.56 -1.31 -15.38
C VAL A 317 6.07 -1.69 -13.98
N ASP A 318 5.97 -0.68 -13.10
CA ASP A 318 5.51 -0.82 -11.74
C ASP A 318 4.81 0.45 -11.25
N ASP A 319 4.10 0.35 -10.11
CA ASP A 319 3.48 1.47 -9.40
C ASP A 319 2.70 2.44 -10.30
N ILE A 320 1.69 1.94 -10.99
CA ILE A 320 0.79 2.78 -11.77
C ILE A 320 -0.15 3.51 -10.81
N SER A 321 -0.16 4.84 -10.86
CA SER A 321 -0.99 5.70 -10.01
C SER A 321 -1.66 6.82 -10.81
N PHE A 322 -2.73 7.40 -10.27
CA PHE A 322 -3.47 8.46 -10.90
C PHE A 322 -3.84 9.56 -9.89
N SER A 323 -3.64 10.81 -10.30
CA SER A 323 -4.05 12.01 -9.56
C SER A 323 -5.00 12.85 -10.40
N THR A 324 -6.02 13.44 -9.76
CA THR A 324 -6.96 14.37 -10.44
C THR A 324 -6.33 15.71 -10.80
N GLU A 325 -5.13 16.00 -10.32
CA GLU A 325 -4.38 17.19 -10.72
C GLU A 325 -3.59 16.89 -12.00
N HIS A 326 -3.46 17.90 -12.85
CA HIS A 326 -2.60 17.80 -14.04
C HIS A 326 -1.14 17.61 -13.65
N CYS A 327 -0.40 16.90 -14.50
CA CYS A 327 1.04 16.77 -14.32
C CYS A 327 1.68 18.15 -14.35
N SER A 328 2.46 18.50 -13.33
CA SER A 328 3.03 19.86 -13.27
C SER A 328 4.26 19.96 -14.15
N GLU A 329 4.29 20.96 -15.04
CA GLU A 329 5.43 21.27 -15.91
C GLU A 329 6.72 21.67 -15.14
N GLU A 330 6.60 22.02 -13.86
CA GLU A 330 7.73 22.43 -13.01
C GLU A 330 8.47 21.28 -12.31
N ARG A 331 8.02 20.04 -12.45
CA ARG A 331 8.67 18.88 -11.80
C ARG A 331 9.80 18.31 -12.66
N GLY A 332 10.79 19.13 -12.96
CA GLY A 332 12.07 18.68 -13.54
C GLY A 332 12.95 17.85 -12.60
N ALA A 333 12.45 17.43 -11.44
CA ALA A 333 13.08 16.48 -10.55
C ALA A 333 11.99 15.52 -10.02
N VAL A 334 12.05 14.31 -10.48
CA VAL A 334 11.23 13.18 -9.99
C VAL A 334 11.26 13.15 -8.46
N PHE A 335 10.07 13.26 -7.82
CA PHE A 335 10.00 13.09 -6.37
C PHE A 335 10.26 11.62 -6.04
N ASN A 336 11.42 11.35 -5.48
CA ASN A 336 11.74 10.05 -4.92
C ASN A 336 11.38 10.04 -3.44
N ALA A 337 10.37 9.27 -3.04
CA ALA A 337 9.94 9.21 -1.65
C ALA A 337 11.07 8.75 -0.71
N HIS A 338 11.99 7.91 -1.16
CA HIS A 338 13.17 7.50 -0.39
C HIS A 338 14.09 8.67 -0.04
N GLU A 339 14.13 9.72 -0.88
CA GLU A 339 14.90 10.93 -0.59
C GLU A 339 14.27 11.79 0.52
N ALA A 340 13.02 11.51 0.90
CA ALA A 340 12.37 12.12 2.04
C ALA A 340 12.69 11.40 3.36
N GLY A 341 13.39 10.27 3.30
CA GLY A 341 13.92 9.55 4.46
C GLY A 341 15.32 10.02 4.86
N CYS A 342 15.78 9.54 6.01
CA CYS A 342 17.15 9.74 6.51
C CYS A 342 17.49 8.73 7.60
N ASP A 343 18.65 8.10 7.49
CA ASP A 343 19.27 7.28 8.54
C ASP A 343 20.22 8.07 9.43
N PHE A 344 20.42 9.35 9.13
CA PHE A 344 21.30 10.29 9.82
C PHE A 344 22.77 9.85 9.95
N GLU A 345 23.21 8.79 9.26
CA GLU A 345 24.57 8.27 9.37
C GLU A 345 25.64 9.19 8.78
N HIS A 346 25.31 9.95 7.76
CA HIS A 346 26.25 10.84 7.09
C HIS A 346 25.97 12.32 7.34
N ASP A 347 24.72 12.75 7.19
CA ASP A 347 24.30 14.14 7.36
C ASP A 347 22.82 14.22 7.84
N LEU A 348 22.15 15.33 7.62
CA LEU A 348 20.73 15.54 7.90
C LEU A 348 19.86 15.22 6.67
N CYS A 349 20.43 14.68 5.61
CA CYS A 349 19.77 14.48 4.33
C CYS A 349 19.09 15.78 3.86
N LYS A 350 17.76 15.77 3.65
CA LYS A 350 16.98 16.99 3.32
C LYS A 350 16.24 17.60 4.53
N PHE A 351 16.55 17.14 5.74
CA PHE A 351 15.96 17.69 6.95
C PHE A 351 16.67 18.99 7.36
N HIS A 352 15.92 19.94 7.90
CA HIS A 352 16.44 21.24 8.35
C HIS A 352 15.72 21.70 9.62
N GLN A 353 16.29 22.72 10.27
CA GLN A 353 15.75 23.35 11.46
C GLN A 353 15.67 24.86 11.23
N ASP A 354 14.86 25.56 12.04
CA ASP A 354 14.83 27.02 12.02
C ASP A 354 16.15 27.58 12.55
N ASP A 355 16.75 28.54 11.84
CA ASP A 355 18.03 29.17 12.21
C ASP A 355 18.01 29.86 13.57
N LYS A 356 16.83 30.08 14.13
CA LYS A 356 16.61 30.72 15.43
C LYS A 356 16.58 29.76 16.61
N ASP A 357 16.59 28.46 16.35
CA ASP A 357 16.49 27.44 17.39
C ASP A 357 17.86 27.06 17.93
N LEU A 358 18.36 27.86 18.90
CA LEU A 358 19.62 27.59 19.61
C LEU A 358 19.65 26.23 20.35
N PHE A 359 18.53 25.57 20.55
CA PHE A 359 18.37 24.35 21.36
C PHE A 359 17.52 23.27 20.67
N GLY A 360 17.53 23.22 19.36
CA GLY A 360 16.76 22.30 18.57
C GLY A 360 17.26 20.84 18.59
N TRP A 361 17.09 20.17 17.51
CA TRP A 361 17.60 18.83 17.27
C TRP A 361 19.10 18.87 16.95
N SER A 362 19.85 17.91 17.48
CA SER A 362 21.28 17.76 17.20
C SER A 362 21.56 16.37 16.69
N ARG A 363 22.32 16.25 15.62
CA ARG A 363 22.84 14.98 15.14
C ARG A 363 23.99 14.55 16.06
N VAL A 364 23.83 13.43 16.75
CA VAL A 364 24.76 12.97 17.77
C VAL A 364 25.20 11.55 17.53
N LYS A 365 26.42 11.23 17.98
CA LYS A 365 26.95 9.88 18.05
C LYS A 365 27.18 9.52 19.50
N VAL A 366 26.53 8.46 19.97
CA VAL A 366 26.62 8.01 21.36
C VAL A 366 27.22 6.62 21.41
N LYS A 367 28.35 6.46 22.10
CA LYS A 367 28.89 5.15 22.37
C LYS A 367 27.99 4.43 23.38
N PRO A 368 27.39 3.29 23.01
CA PRO A 368 26.46 2.58 23.90
C PRO A 368 27.17 2.04 25.14
N ASN A 369 26.44 2.06 26.25
CA ASN A 369 26.84 1.45 27.52
C ASN A 369 25.58 1.07 28.31
N ALA A 370 25.71 0.57 29.53
CA ALA A 370 24.59 0.15 30.38
C ALA A 370 23.50 1.26 30.61
N TYR A 371 23.80 2.53 30.32
CA TYR A 371 22.91 3.66 30.57
C TYR A 371 22.58 4.49 29.33
N ARG A 372 23.26 4.22 28.20
CA ARG A 372 23.12 4.98 26.95
C ARG A 372 23.00 4.04 25.78
N MET A 373 22.03 4.30 24.93
CA MET A 373 21.87 3.59 23.67
C MET A 373 22.74 4.21 22.57
N GLY A 374 23.14 3.40 21.60
CA GLY A 374 23.61 3.86 20.31
C GLY A 374 22.43 4.24 19.40
N ASP A 375 22.73 4.55 18.15
CA ASP A 375 21.74 4.73 17.10
C ASP A 375 20.96 3.42 16.83
N HIS A 376 19.89 3.54 16.08
CA HIS A 376 19.11 2.37 15.67
C HIS A 376 19.74 1.65 14.47
N THR A 377 20.27 2.40 13.50
CA THR A 377 20.79 1.88 12.22
C THR A 377 21.95 0.91 12.40
N THR A 378 22.96 1.28 13.17
CA THR A 378 24.22 0.53 13.30
C THR A 378 24.59 0.17 14.74
N GLY A 379 23.96 0.78 15.72
CA GLY A 379 24.29 0.71 17.15
C GLY A 379 25.51 1.54 17.56
N LEU A 380 26.29 2.08 16.61
CA LEU A 380 27.48 2.89 16.85
C LEU A 380 27.56 4.12 15.94
N GLY A 381 26.51 4.41 15.21
CA GLY A 381 26.41 5.50 14.25
C GLY A 381 25.85 6.80 14.84
N TYR A 382 25.05 7.48 14.05
CA TYR A 382 24.48 8.79 14.37
C TYR A 382 22.95 8.73 14.36
N PHE A 383 22.34 9.55 15.21
CA PHE A 383 20.89 9.76 15.26
C PHE A 383 20.57 11.21 15.66
N MET A 384 19.32 11.62 15.52
CA MET A 384 18.86 12.93 15.93
C MET A 384 18.43 12.92 17.39
N LEU A 385 18.90 13.91 18.16
CA LEU A 385 18.58 14.08 19.57
C LEU A 385 18.04 15.48 19.83
N ALA A 386 16.80 15.57 20.29
CA ALA A 386 16.23 16.79 20.84
C ALA A 386 16.52 16.86 22.34
N ASN A 387 17.30 17.84 22.75
CA ASN A 387 17.63 18.09 24.14
C ASN A 387 16.92 19.36 24.65
N THR A 388 15.67 19.18 25.05
CA THR A 388 14.84 20.30 25.53
C THR A 388 15.19 20.77 26.95
N ARG A 389 16.07 20.04 27.66
CA ARG A 389 16.48 20.39 29.05
C ARG A 389 17.23 21.71 29.18
N PHE A 390 17.84 22.18 28.12
CA PHE A 390 18.61 23.44 28.12
C PHE A 390 17.80 24.64 27.65
N SER A 391 16.53 24.46 27.27
CA SER A 391 15.67 25.58 26.93
C SER A 391 15.33 26.39 28.18
N SER A 392 15.64 27.68 28.15
CA SER A 392 15.28 28.62 29.22
C SER A 392 13.83 29.08 29.20
N GLN A 393 13.07 28.69 28.15
CA GLN A 393 11.70 29.11 27.95
C GLN A 393 10.73 27.92 28.16
N SER A 394 9.73 28.11 29.00
CA SER A 394 8.63 27.16 29.10
C SER A 394 7.82 27.14 27.81
N GLY A 395 7.42 25.93 27.35
CA GLY A 395 6.67 25.77 26.11
C GLY A 395 7.52 25.75 24.83
N TYR A 396 8.84 25.60 24.98
CA TYR A 396 9.73 25.49 23.83
C TYR A 396 9.48 24.18 23.04
N VAL A 397 9.47 24.30 21.73
CA VAL A 397 9.31 23.17 20.79
C VAL A 397 10.51 23.18 19.85
N GLY A 398 11.38 22.17 19.99
CA GLY A 398 12.40 21.92 18.96
C GLY A 398 11.74 21.28 17.74
N ARG A 399 11.84 21.90 16.58
CA ARG A 399 11.24 21.41 15.33
C ARG A 399 12.30 20.96 14.35
N LEU A 400 12.10 19.75 13.80
CA LEU A 400 12.90 19.20 12.71
C LEU A 400 11.97 19.03 11.50
N TYR A 401 12.22 19.82 10.47
CA TYR A 401 11.42 19.85 9.26
C TYR A 401 11.97 18.85 8.24
N GLY A 402 11.13 17.96 7.78
CA GLY A 402 11.41 17.09 6.65
C GLY A 402 11.26 17.80 5.30
N PRO A 403 11.66 17.15 4.21
CA PRO A 403 11.44 17.66 2.87
C PRO A 403 9.95 17.75 2.52
N SER A 404 9.64 18.51 1.47
CA SER A 404 8.27 18.64 0.97
C SER A 404 7.83 17.34 0.32
N LEU A 405 6.62 16.89 0.68
CA LEU A 405 5.92 15.75 0.07
C LEU A 405 4.83 16.30 -0.85
N PRO A 406 4.82 15.94 -2.13
CA PRO A 406 3.76 16.31 -3.05
C PRO A 406 2.36 15.96 -2.51
N GLY A 407 1.37 16.81 -2.83
CA GLY A 407 -0.03 16.56 -2.49
C GLY A 407 -0.66 15.46 -3.34
N ASN A 408 -1.87 15.05 -2.97
CA ASN A 408 -2.69 14.02 -3.63
C ASN A 408 -2.04 12.64 -3.76
N MET A 409 -1.06 12.37 -2.92
CA MET A 409 -0.41 11.08 -2.83
C MET A 409 -0.54 10.54 -1.40
N GLN A 410 -0.65 9.24 -1.29
CA GLN A 410 -0.62 8.55 -0.01
C GLN A 410 0.80 8.15 0.31
N TYR A 411 1.22 8.44 1.55
CA TYR A 411 2.56 8.09 2.03
C TYR A 411 2.48 7.29 3.32
N CYS A 412 3.39 6.35 3.46
CA CYS A 412 3.70 5.70 4.72
C CYS A 412 4.98 6.32 5.29
N LEU A 413 4.85 7.04 6.39
CA LEU A 413 5.98 7.52 7.18
C LEU A 413 6.30 6.50 8.26
N ARG A 414 7.54 6.00 8.28
CA ARG A 414 8.08 5.15 9.35
C ARG A 414 9.29 5.81 9.96
N PHE A 415 9.46 5.63 11.27
CA PHE A 415 10.65 6.12 11.98
C PHE A 415 10.83 5.38 13.30
N PHE A 416 12.06 5.38 13.78
CA PHE A 416 12.37 4.87 15.10
C PHE A 416 12.58 6.00 16.08
N TYR A 417 12.10 5.82 17.31
CA TYR A 417 12.21 6.82 18.36
C TYR A 417 12.44 6.19 19.73
N THR A 418 13.01 6.98 20.63
CA THR A 418 13.09 6.65 22.06
C THR A 418 13.04 7.92 22.90
N LEU A 419 12.48 7.82 24.10
CA LEU A 419 12.28 8.95 25.02
C LEU A 419 12.95 8.70 26.36
N TYR A 420 13.54 9.74 26.94
CA TYR A 420 14.17 9.70 28.24
C TYR A 420 13.75 10.89 29.12
N GLY A 421 13.28 10.61 30.33
CA GLY A 421 13.10 11.58 31.39
C GLY A 421 11.94 12.55 31.21
N PHE A 422 10.96 12.22 30.37
CA PHE A 422 9.73 13.00 30.25
C PHE A 422 8.72 12.68 31.35
N SER A 423 7.92 13.69 31.70
CA SER A 423 6.74 13.51 32.56
C SER A 423 5.57 12.92 31.78
N LYS A 424 4.77 12.09 32.43
CA LYS A 424 3.59 11.44 31.83
C LYS A 424 2.45 12.41 31.44
N MET A 425 2.59 13.71 31.67
CA MET A 425 1.50 14.69 31.50
C MET A 425 1.55 15.51 30.23
N SER A 426 2.51 15.31 29.33
CA SER A 426 2.63 16.08 28.09
C SER A 426 3.14 15.23 26.94
N ASP A 427 2.74 15.56 25.72
CA ASP A 427 3.29 14.96 24.52
C ASP A 427 4.79 15.29 24.43
N SER A 428 5.63 14.25 24.50
CA SER A 428 7.08 14.43 24.54
C SER A 428 7.70 14.51 23.16
N LEU A 429 7.14 13.76 22.23
CA LEU A 429 7.47 13.77 20.82
C LEU A 429 6.15 13.73 20.02
N ALA A 430 6.04 14.56 19.01
CA ALA A 430 4.89 14.61 18.13
C ALA A 430 5.29 14.81 16.68
N VAL A 431 4.46 14.35 15.77
CA VAL A 431 4.57 14.57 14.33
C VAL A 431 3.44 15.47 13.88
N TYR A 432 3.80 16.50 13.16
CA TYR A 432 2.89 17.48 12.59
C TYR A 432 2.99 17.47 11.08
N ILE A 433 1.88 17.83 10.43
CA ILE A 433 1.85 18.16 9.00
C ILE A 433 1.66 19.65 8.83
N PHE A 434 2.49 20.23 7.98
CA PHE A 434 2.40 21.60 7.51
C PHE A 434 2.02 21.54 6.04
N GLU A 435 0.79 21.90 5.71
CA GLU A 435 0.38 22.03 4.32
C GLU A 435 0.77 23.39 3.75
N GLU A 436 1.15 23.43 2.49
CA GLU A 436 1.44 24.66 1.77
C GLU A 436 0.18 25.54 1.79
N ASN A 437 0.34 26.81 2.17
CA ASN A 437 -0.74 27.80 2.34
C ASN A 437 -1.65 27.63 3.57
N GLN A 438 -1.39 26.74 4.49
CA GLN A 438 -2.12 26.66 5.76
C GLN A 438 -1.28 27.21 6.93
N VAL A 439 -1.93 28.08 7.73
CA VAL A 439 -1.32 28.63 8.96
C VAL A 439 -1.40 27.63 10.12
N VAL A 440 -2.33 26.69 10.04
CA VAL A 440 -2.60 25.72 11.12
C VAL A 440 -1.85 24.41 10.85
N GLN A 441 -1.08 24.00 11.85
CA GLN A 441 -0.36 22.73 11.86
C GLN A 441 -1.27 21.62 12.38
N GLU A 442 -1.37 20.53 11.66
CA GLU A 442 -2.12 19.37 12.12
C GLU A 442 -1.19 18.38 12.82
N LYS A 443 -1.54 18.01 14.06
CA LYS A 443 -0.83 16.96 14.80
C LYS A 443 -1.42 15.60 14.40
N ILE A 444 -0.63 14.80 13.71
CA ILE A 444 -1.05 13.48 13.20
C ILE A 444 -0.63 12.31 14.10
N TRP A 445 0.35 12.52 14.96
CA TRP A 445 0.82 11.49 15.89
C TRP A 445 1.49 12.14 17.09
N SER A 446 1.44 11.50 18.26
CA SER A 446 2.21 11.90 19.43
C SER A 446 2.41 10.77 20.41
N VAL A 447 3.46 10.88 21.24
CA VAL A 447 3.79 9.93 22.30
C VAL A 447 4.24 10.68 23.54
N GLN A 448 3.86 10.16 24.73
CA GLN A 448 4.19 10.76 26.02
C GLN A 448 5.34 10.04 26.71
N GLU A 449 5.41 8.73 26.59
CA GLU A 449 6.45 7.93 27.21
C GLU A 449 6.87 6.75 26.30
N SER A 450 8.09 6.28 26.46
CA SER A 450 8.57 5.03 25.88
C SER A 450 9.34 4.21 26.94
N PRO A 451 9.43 2.89 26.76
CA PRO A 451 10.31 2.07 27.58
C PRO A 451 11.75 2.57 27.51
N LYS A 452 12.44 2.59 28.64
CA LYS A 452 13.84 3.07 28.69
C LYS A 452 14.76 2.11 27.94
N GLY A 453 15.64 2.68 27.13
CA GLY A 453 16.71 1.93 26.48
C GLY A 453 16.27 1.06 25.32
N VAL A 454 15.19 1.43 24.64
CA VAL A 454 14.66 0.69 23.49
C VAL A 454 14.21 1.67 22.41
N TRP A 455 14.58 1.37 21.18
CA TRP A 455 14.02 2.02 20.00
C TRP A 455 12.65 1.41 19.68
N LEU A 456 11.66 2.25 19.47
CA LEU A 456 10.30 1.89 19.07
C LEU A 456 10.05 2.39 17.66
N GLN A 457 9.38 1.60 16.88
CA GLN A 457 8.92 2.00 15.55
C GLN A 457 7.56 2.69 15.62
N ALA A 458 7.40 3.75 14.87
CA ALA A 458 6.11 4.39 14.60
C ALA A 458 5.82 4.34 13.10
N GLU A 459 4.56 4.15 12.74
CA GLU A 459 4.05 4.12 11.38
C GLU A 459 2.85 5.04 11.26
N ILE A 460 2.83 5.90 10.26
CA ILE A 460 1.80 6.93 10.08
C ILE A 460 1.44 7.01 8.60
N ASN A 461 0.16 6.85 8.31
CA ASN A 461 -0.36 7.13 6.97
C ASN A 461 -0.59 8.62 6.80
N ILE A 462 -0.06 9.18 5.73
CA ILE A 462 -0.22 10.59 5.34
C ILE A 462 -0.96 10.61 4.01
N ASN A 463 -2.11 11.27 3.98
CA ASN A 463 -2.87 11.51 2.77
C ASN A 463 -3.36 12.97 2.80
N LYS A 464 -2.74 13.83 1.99
CA LYS A 464 -3.01 15.27 1.96
C LYS A 464 -3.23 15.74 0.54
N PRO A 465 -4.26 16.61 0.33
CA PRO A 465 -4.55 17.12 -1.01
C PRO A 465 -3.50 18.12 -1.51
N MET A 466 -2.80 18.80 -0.59
CA MET A 466 -1.80 19.81 -0.91
C MET A 466 -0.40 19.34 -0.55
N THR A 467 0.62 19.90 -1.21
CA THR A 467 2.02 19.72 -0.81
C THR A 467 2.19 19.99 0.67
N CYS A 468 2.82 19.07 1.37
CA CYS A 468 2.97 19.16 2.81
C CYS A 468 4.40 18.83 3.27
N LYS A 469 4.73 19.21 4.50
CA LYS A 469 5.98 18.85 5.17
C LYS A 469 5.68 18.09 6.45
N VAL A 470 6.45 17.05 6.69
CA VAL A 470 6.46 16.36 7.98
C VAL A 470 7.36 17.12 8.94
N VAL A 471 6.90 17.41 10.14
CA VAL A 471 7.66 18.10 11.16
C VAL A 471 7.67 17.29 12.45
N PHE A 472 8.86 16.92 12.91
CA PHE A 472 9.05 16.29 14.21
C PHE A 472 9.23 17.36 15.27
N GLY A 473 8.32 17.40 16.24
CA GLY A 473 8.37 18.34 17.36
C GLY A 473 8.65 17.64 18.68
N SER A 474 9.67 18.10 19.40
CA SER A 474 9.88 17.71 20.79
C SER A 474 9.50 18.86 21.70
N TRP A 475 8.54 18.62 22.59
CA TRP A 475 7.95 19.65 23.42
C TRP A 475 8.27 19.50 24.90
N CYS A 476 8.46 20.64 25.54
CA CYS A 476 8.75 20.76 26.96
C CYS A 476 7.82 21.82 27.59
N LYS A 477 6.99 21.41 28.53
CA LYS A 477 6.04 22.30 29.20
C LYS A 477 6.70 23.15 30.30
N SER A 478 7.64 22.55 31.01
CA SER A 478 8.38 23.23 32.06
C SER A 478 9.79 22.64 32.17
N PHE A 479 10.72 23.33 32.79
CA PHE A 479 12.10 22.87 32.99
C PHE A 479 12.18 21.48 33.66
N TRP A 480 11.24 21.16 34.54
CA TRP A 480 11.20 19.89 35.29
C TRP A 480 10.59 18.74 34.50
N ASP A 481 9.83 19.06 33.47
CA ASP A 481 9.11 18.07 32.63
C ASP A 481 9.84 17.75 31.32
N CYS A 482 11.02 18.33 31.13
CA CYS A 482 11.81 18.17 29.91
C CYS A 482 12.63 16.89 29.94
N GLY A 483 12.67 16.20 28.81
CA GLY A 483 13.46 15.01 28.59
C GLY A 483 14.35 15.10 27.36
N LEU A 484 14.75 13.95 26.88
CA LEU A 484 15.48 13.76 25.63
C LEU A 484 14.60 12.93 24.70
N ALA A 485 14.33 13.43 23.52
CA ALA A 485 13.70 12.65 22.43
C ALA A 485 14.76 12.33 21.39
N ALA A 486 14.86 11.07 21.03
CA ALA A 486 15.74 10.62 19.95
C ALA A 486 14.91 10.10 18.78
N LEU A 487 15.40 10.33 17.57
CA LEU A 487 14.79 9.95 16.29
C LEU A 487 15.85 9.36 15.38
N ASP A 488 15.53 8.28 14.70
CA ASP A 488 16.42 7.60 13.77
C ASP A 488 15.64 6.87 12.66
N ASP A 489 16.32 6.50 11.58
CA ASP A 489 15.79 5.70 10.47
C ASP A 489 14.41 6.18 9.98
N VAL A 490 14.32 7.45 9.63
CA VAL A 490 13.11 8.01 9.02
C VAL A 490 13.02 7.53 7.59
N SER A 491 11.92 6.92 7.23
CA SER A 491 11.64 6.49 5.86
C SER A 491 10.25 6.94 5.42
N VAL A 492 10.14 7.30 4.15
CA VAL A 492 8.88 7.66 3.51
C VAL A 492 8.72 6.79 2.28
N ASN A 493 7.63 6.06 2.22
CA ASN A 493 7.27 5.23 1.07
C ASN A 493 5.93 5.69 0.52
N ILE A 494 5.72 5.52 -0.79
CA ILE A 494 4.43 5.75 -1.41
C ILE A 494 3.49 4.60 -1.02
N GLY A 495 2.24 4.91 -0.69
CA GLY A 495 1.22 3.94 -0.31
C GLY A 495 0.89 3.91 1.19
N ASN A 496 0.08 2.91 1.59
CA ASN A 496 -0.39 2.75 2.96
C ASN A 496 0.56 1.85 3.76
N CYS A 497 0.89 2.22 5.01
CA CYS A 497 1.73 1.42 5.91
C CYS A 497 1.21 -0.01 6.11
N GLN A 498 -0.10 -0.22 6.07
CA GLN A 498 -0.70 -1.55 6.28
C GLN A 498 -0.52 -2.50 5.08
N ILE A 499 -0.25 -1.98 3.89
CA ILE A 499 -0.05 -2.80 2.69
C ILE A 499 1.31 -3.50 2.76
N ALA A 500 2.34 -2.81 3.26
CA ALA A 500 3.68 -3.39 3.41
C ALA A 500 3.73 -4.58 4.38
N ASP A 501 2.85 -4.62 5.39
CA ASP A 501 2.88 -5.67 6.42
C ASP A 501 1.99 -6.89 6.12
N ARG A 502 1.03 -6.77 5.22
CA ARG A 502 0.07 -7.86 4.92
C ARG A 502 0.56 -8.85 3.87
N PHE A 503 1.59 -8.50 3.10
CA PHE A 503 2.09 -9.29 1.97
C PHE A 503 3.53 -9.75 2.12
N LEU A 504 4.15 -9.60 3.29
CA LEU A 504 5.38 -10.31 3.57
C LEU A 504 5.04 -11.80 3.64
N PRO A 505 5.48 -12.63 2.67
CA PRO A 505 5.47 -14.06 2.87
C PRO A 505 6.23 -14.31 4.18
N PRO A 506 5.86 -15.34 4.98
CA PRO A 506 6.57 -15.63 6.21
C PRO A 506 8.06 -15.65 5.89
N THR A 507 8.79 -14.68 6.44
CA THR A 507 10.24 -14.58 6.28
C THR A 507 10.81 -15.96 6.56
N PRO A 508 11.58 -16.57 5.64
CA PRO A 508 12.25 -17.82 5.92
C PRO A 508 12.97 -17.61 7.26
N GLY A 509 12.80 -18.49 8.24
CA GLY A 509 13.36 -18.35 9.58
C GLY A 509 14.89 -18.27 9.65
N LYS A 510 15.52 -17.74 8.59
CA LYS A 510 16.94 -17.47 8.42
C LYS A 510 17.20 -15.98 8.47
N CYS A 511 17.90 -15.54 9.49
CA CYS A 511 18.34 -14.16 9.63
C CYS A 511 19.84 -14.13 9.94
N THR A 512 20.56 -13.29 9.23
CA THR A 512 21.98 -13.02 9.53
C THR A 512 22.15 -11.82 10.45
N PHE A 513 21.09 -11.05 10.71
CA PHE A 513 21.08 -9.82 11.48
C PHE A 513 22.03 -8.71 10.98
N GLU A 514 22.52 -8.83 9.74
CA GLU A 514 23.46 -7.87 9.16
C GLU A 514 22.77 -6.55 8.74
N LYS A 515 21.53 -6.64 8.26
CA LYS A 515 20.77 -5.48 7.79
C LYS A 515 19.72 -5.02 8.81
N ASP A 516 18.93 -5.94 9.29
CA ASP A 516 17.79 -5.68 10.17
C ASP A 516 17.52 -6.88 11.09
N ASP A 517 16.45 -6.84 11.84
CA ASP A 517 16.03 -7.92 12.73
C ASP A 517 15.20 -8.99 12.02
N CYS A 518 15.06 -8.92 10.68
CA CYS A 518 14.40 -9.91 9.83
C CYS A 518 12.97 -10.25 10.30
N GLY A 519 12.24 -9.27 10.81
CA GLY A 519 10.88 -9.45 11.34
C GLY A 519 10.81 -10.08 12.74
N PHE A 520 11.94 -10.35 13.40
CA PHE A 520 11.92 -10.76 14.80
C PHE A 520 11.53 -9.58 15.69
N GLN A 521 10.54 -9.81 16.56
CA GLN A 521 10.03 -8.80 17.49
C GLN A 521 10.36 -9.16 18.92
N GLN A 522 10.62 -8.15 19.75
CA GLN A 522 10.89 -8.33 21.17
C GLN A 522 9.61 -8.34 21.99
N GLU A 523 9.49 -9.26 22.92
CA GLU A 523 8.39 -9.32 23.87
C GLU A 523 8.72 -8.50 25.13
N TRP A 524 8.05 -7.38 25.31
CA TRP A 524 8.32 -6.34 26.31
C TRP A 524 8.10 -6.75 27.78
N GLN A 525 7.45 -7.87 28.04
CA GLN A 525 7.07 -8.29 29.40
C GLN A 525 8.14 -9.10 30.12
N ARG A 526 9.29 -9.38 29.50
CA ARG A 526 10.35 -10.22 30.06
C ARG A 526 11.58 -9.42 30.48
N ARG A 527 12.34 -9.98 31.46
CA ARG A 527 13.49 -9.31 32.10
C ARG A 527 14.76 -9.19 31.22
N GLY A 528 14.78 -9.73 30.03
CA GLY A 528 15.94 -9.69 29.14
C GLY A 528 15.54 -9.14 27.78
N ILE A 529 16.38 -8.31 27.19
CA ILE A 529 16.17 -7.68 25.89
C ILE A 529 17.29 -8.11 24.94
N TRP A 530 16.94 -8.46 23.72
CA TRP A 530 17.91 -8.75 22.67
C TRP A 530 18.40 -7.46 22.04
N HIS A 531 19.71 -7.32 21.94
CA HIS A 531 20.36 -6.21 21.26
C HIS A 531 21.14 -6.70 20.07
N ARG A 532 20.99 -6.03 18.94
CA ARG A 532 21.84 -6.24 17.78
C ARG A 532 23.14 -5.45 17.98
N ILE A 533 24.25 -6.14 18.15
CA ILE A 533 25.54 -5.53 18.43
C ILE A 533 26.57 -5.89 17.37
N ARG A 534 27.55 -5.04 17.19
CA ARG A 534 28.69 -5.23 16.30
C ARG A 534 29.96 -5.47 17.11
N GLY A 535 30.64 -6.58 16.83
CA GLY A 535 31.89 -6.88 17.48
C GLY A 535 31.75 -7.69 18.77
N ALA A 536 32.75 -7.59 19.65
CA ALA A 536 32.77 -8.33 20.92
C ALA A 536 31.75 -7.77 21.91
N THR A 537 31.23 -8.64 22.78
CA THR A 537 30.33 -8.24 23.87
C THR A 537 30.95 -7.15 24.76
N PRO A 538 30.14 -6.21 25.30
CA PRO A 538 30.64 -5.08 26.13
C PRO A 538 31.37 -5.53 27.40
N THR A 539 31.03 -6.73 27.93
CA THR A 539 31.65 -7.30 29.12
C THR A 539 32.71 -8.33 28.73
N SER A 540 33.92 -8.19 29.20
CA SER A 540 35.02 -9.09 28.88
C SER A 540 34.71 -10.52 29.32
N TYR A 541 34.95 -11.48 28.44
CA TYR A 541 34.80 -12.91 28.66
C TYR A 541 33.36 -13.44 28.83
N THR A 542 32.31 -12.66 28.50
CA THR A 542 30.92 -13.08 28.72
C THR A 542 30.17 -13.48 27.45
N GLY A 543 30.76 -13.37 26.27
CA GLY A 543 30.10 -13.71 25.01
C GLY A 543 31.04 -13.83 23.82
N PRO A 544 30.50 -13.97 22.61
CA PRO A 544 31.28 -14.14 21.39
C PRO A 544 32.17 -12.93 21.10
N ARG A 545 33.33 -13.19 20.49
CA ARG A 545 34.29 -12.15 20.10
C ARG A 545 34.00 -11.55 18.72
N GLY A 546 33.10 -12.14 17.97
CA GLY A 546 32.67 -11.71 16.64
C GLY A 546 31.41 -12.44 16.20
N ASP A 547 30.80 -12.03 15.11
CA ASP A 547 29.64 -12.67 14.55
C ASP A 547 30.00 -14.04 13.92
N HIS A 548 28.99 -14.91 13.80
CA HIS A 548 29.15 -16.23 13.19
C HIS A 548 29.21 -16.15 11.65
N THR A 549 28.51 -15.19 11.05
CA THR A 549 28.33 -15.11 9.59
C THR A 549 29.61 -14.79 8.85
N SER A 550 30.42 -13.87 9.37
CA SER A 550 31.66 -13.43 8.72
C SER A 550 32.94 -13.65 9.54
N GLY A 551 32.81 -14.03 10.80
CA GLY A 551 33.92 -14.18 11.74
C GLY A 551 34.64 -12.87 12.09
N LEU A 552 34.11 -11.73 11.65
CA LEU A 552 34.65 -10.38 11.86
C LEU A 552 33.71 -9.57 12.76
N SER A 553 34.06 -8.31 13.01
CA SER A 553 33.24 -7.38 13.83
C SER A 553 31.95 -6.96 13.09
N ARG A 554 31.08 -7.89 12.72
CA ARG A 554 29.77 -7.64 12.14
C ARG A 554 28.66 -7.88 13.15
N LEU A 555 27.41 -7.67 12.74
CA LEU A 555 26.25 -7.61 13.64
C LEU A 555 25.80 -9.00 14.14
N ALA A 556 25.50 -9.11 15.43
CA ALA A 556 24.92 -10.30 16.05
C ALA A 556 23.88 -9.89 17.11
N LEU A 557 22.88 -10.73 17.37
CA LEU A 557 21.94 -10.52 18.46
C LEU A 557 22.53 -11.00 19.79
N LEU A 558 22.47 -10.15 20.81
CA LEU A 558 22.90 -10.43 22.18
C LEU A 558 21.74 -10.22 23.16
N LEU A 559 21.45 -11.19 24.00
CA LEU A 559 20.53 -11.05 25.13
C LEU A 559 21.26 -10.38 26.32
N HIS A 560 20.70 -9.30 26.83
CA HIS A 560 21.23 -8.54 27.96
C HIS A 560 20.28 -8.52 29.14
#